data_fb6d16ade44cdf38805b91e6d6d755ea
#
_entry.id   fb6d16ade44cdf38805b91e6d6d755ea
#
_cell.length_a   1.000
_cell.length_b   1.000
_cell.length_c   1.000
_cell.angle_alpha   90.00
_cell.angle_beta   90.00
_cell.angle_gamma   90.00
#
_symmetry.space_group_name_H-M   'P 1'
#
loop_
_entity.id
_entity.type
_entity.pdbx_description
1 polymer ?
#
loop_
_entity_poly.entity_id
_entity_poly.type
_entity_poly.pdbx_seq_one_letter_code
_entity_poly.pdbx_strand_id
1 'polypeptide(L)'
;PTRRSSDLVSSFQLDEKERGFTYREDVPLDMRMDQRQSLTARDIVNEYSEMELFHIIRDYGEEKFAKNIAKHIVNKRKESPIETTGQLIEVIKGAIPMKVRAVGGHPAKKTFQAIRIECNRELDVLKDSIDAMIDLLNPGGRLCIITFHSLEDRIVKRAFKKNENPCTCPPNFPVCVCGNVSKGKQLTRKPIIPGEEELEYNKRAKSSKLRVFERAE
;
A
#
# COMPACT_ATOMS: atom_id res chain seq x y z
N PRO A 1 -10.29 -24.85 -5.25
CA PRO A 1 -9.67 -24.39 -3.98
C PRO A 1 -9.69 -22.86 -3.90
N THR A 2 -10.05 -22.37 -2.73
CA THR A 2 -10.02 -20.94 -2.44
C THR A 2 -8.58 -20.56 -2.01
N ARG A 3 -7.94 -19.65 -2.73
CA ARG A 3 -6.65 -19.09 -2.31
C ARG A 3 -6.89 -17.80 -1.52
N ARG A 4 -6.23 -17.69 -0.37
CA ARG A 4 -6.19 -16.47 0.43
C ARG A 4 -4.85 -15.82 0.18
N SER A 5 -4.86 -14.53 -0.19
CA SER A 5 -3.66 -13.70 -0.14
C SER A 5 -3.53 -13.18 1.28
N SER A 6 -2.35 -13.32 1.86
CA SER A 6 -2.02 -12.71 3.15
C SER A 6 -1.70 -11.21 2.97
N ASP A 7 -1.74 -10.50 4.08
CA ASP A 7 -1.35 -9.09 4.14
C ASP A 7 0.06 -8.87 3.61
N LEU A 8 0.29 -7.75 2.93
CA LEU A 8 1.62 -7.36 2.48
C LEU A 8 2.56 -7.14 3.68
N VAL A 9 2.06 -6.55 4.77
CA VAL A 9 2.77 -6.46 6.06
C VAL A 9 2.04 -7.26 7.13
N SER A 10 2.74 -8.16 7.81
CA SER A 10 2.15 -8.97 8.89
C SER A 10 2.11 -8.21 10.22
N SER A 11 1.19 -8.61 11.13
CA SER A 11 1.18 -8.09 12.49
C SER A 11 2.50 -8.31 13.22
N PHE A 12 3.15 -9.44 13.00
CA PHE A 12 4.47 -9.74 13.55
C PHE A 12 5.51 -8.68 13.15
N GLN A 13 5.57 -8.32 11.87
CA GLN A 13 6.50 -7.29 11.38
C GLN A 13 6.24 -5.90 11.99
N LEU A 14 4.96 -5.59 12.27
CA LEU A 14 4.58 -4.33 12.93
C LEU A 14 4.88 -4.33 14.43
N ASP A 15 4.87 -5.51 15.06
CA ASP A 15 5.09 -5.67 16.50
C ASP A 15 6.57 -5.83 16.84
N GLU A 16 7.41 -6.30 15.89
CA GLU A 16 8.87 -6.35 16.01
C GLU A 16 9.45 -4.93 15.86
N LYS A 17 9.79 -4.33 17.00
CA LYS A 17 10.20 -2.93 17.11
C LYS A 17 11.42 -2.59 16.27
N GLU A 18 12.46 -3.43 16.32
CA GLU A 18 13.75 -3.24 15.64
C GLU A 18 13.64 -3.22 14.10
N ARG A 19 12.50 -3.65 13.56
CA ARG A 19 12.23 -3.67 12.12
C ARG A 19 11.90 -2.29 11.53
N GLY A 20 11.70 -1.25 12.35
CA GLY A 20 11.47 0.13 11.90
C GLY A 20 10.10 0.42 11.29
N PHE A 21 9.13 -0.50 11.36
CA PHE A 21 7.77 -0.28 10.85
C PHE A 21 6.92 0.62 11.75
N THR A 22 7.33 0.78 13.00
CA THR A 22 6.58 1.56 14.00
C THR A 22 7.01 3.03 14.02
N TYR A 23 6.06 3.90 14.26
CA TYR A 23 6.28 5.31 14.58
C TYR A 23 6.03 5.62 16.07
N ARG A 24 5.97 4.60 16.91
CA ARG A 24 5.71 4.74 18.36
C ARG A 24 6.97 4.73 19.18
N GLU A 25 8.04 4.17 18.66
CA GLU A 25 9.33 4.02 19.33
C GLU A 25 10.44 4.53 18.42
N ASP A 26 11.56 4.95 19.03
CA ASP A 26 12.73 5.40 18.29
C ASP A 26 13.67 4.22 18.04
N VAL A 27 13.69 3.74 16.81
CA VAL A 27 14.40 2.53 16.37
C VAL A 27 15.06 2.78 15.01
N PRO A 28 16.01 1.94 14.57
CA PRO A 28 16.64 2.07 13.25
C PRO A 28 15.61 2.13 12.11
N LEU A 29 15.88 2.94 11.11
CA LEU A 29 14.99 3.18 9.97
C LEU A 29 15.20 2.13 8.87
N ASP A 30 14.74 0.89 9.11
CA ASP A 30 14.90 -0.24 8.18
C ASP A 30 13.67 -0.44 7.27
N MET A 31 12.54 -0.84 7.77
CA MET A 31 11.26 -1.12 7.10
C MET A 31 11.29 -2.22 6.02
N ARG A 32 12.35 -3.00 5.88
CA ARG A 32 12.40 -4.11 4.92
C ARG A 32 11.52 -5.27 5.38
N MET A 33 10.65 -5.77 4.54
CA MET A 33 9.93 -7.04 4.78
C MET A 33 10.87 -8.24 4.57
N ASP A 34 11.66 -8.22 3.52
CA ASP A 34 12.75 -9.18 3.28
C ASP A 34 14.10 -8.53 3.62
N GLN A 35 14.73 -8.98 4.69
CA GLN A 35 16.03 -8.47 5.14
C GLN A 35 17.20 -8.77 4.19
N ARG A 36 17.01 -9.64 3.20
CA ARG A 36 18.01 -9.95 2.16
C ARG A 36 18.11 -8.86 1.10
N GLN A 37 17.08 -8.01 0.95
CA GLN A 37 17.15 -6.87 0.04
C GLN A 37 18.09 -5.78 0.58
N SER A 38 18.73 -5.02 -0.31
CA SER A 38 19.67 -3.96 0.06
C SER A 38 18.97 -2.66 0.47
N LEU A 39 17.91 -2.26 -0.26
CA LEU A 39 17.23 -0.97 -0.07
C LEU A 39 16.48 -0.94 1.27
N THR A 40 16.84 0.02 2.12
CA THR A 40 16.19 0.29 3.42
C THR A 40 15.42 1.60 3.38
N ALA A 41 14.55 1.83 4.37
CA ALA A 41 13.89 3.12 4.55
C ALA A 41 14.91 4.25 4.82
N ARG A 42 16.03 3.93 5.47
CA ARG A 42 17.15 4.85 5.69
C ARG A 42 17.73 5.34 4.36
N ASP A 43 17.98 4.43 3.43
CA ASP A 43 18.53 4.77 2.11
C ASP A 43 17.57 5.65 1.33
N ILE A 44 16.27 5.32 1.32
CA ILE A 44 15.23 6.14 0.69
C ILE A 44 15.26 7.57 1.23
N VAL A 45 15.27 7.73 2.55
CA VAL A 45 15.23 9.03 3.22
C VAL A 45 16.51 9.84 2.96
N ASN A 46 17.68 9.19 2.95
CA ASN A 46 18.97 9.88 2.84
C ASN A 46 19.47 10.05 1.41
N GLU A 47 19.07 9.20 0.45
CA GLU A 47 19.66 9.17 -0.88
C GLU A 47 18.72 9.69 -1.98
N TYR A 48 17.39 9.47 -1.85
CA TYR A 48 16.43 9.91 -2.86
C TYR A 48 16.43 11.44 -3.00
N SER A 49 16.27 11.93 -4.23
CA SER A 49 16.11 13.36 -4.50
C SER A 49 14.84 13.93 -3.84
N GLU A 50 14.78 15.26 -3.69
CA GLU A 50 13.57 15.92 -3.17
C GLU A 50 12.33 15.59 -4.01
N MET A 51 12.50 15.47 -5.32
CA MET A 51 11.40 15.17 -6.23
C MET A 51 10.91 13.72 -6.07
N GLU A 52 11.81 12.73 -5.95
CA GLU A 52 11.45 11.35 -5.70
C GLU A 52 10.74 11.20 -4.34
N LEU A 53 11.27 11.80 -3.28
CA LEU A 53 10.60 11.84 -1.98
C LEU A 53 9.22 12.48 -2.06
N PHE A 54 9.08 13.59 -2.77
CA PHE A 54 7.77 14.22 -2.97
C PHE A 54 6.80 13.28 -3.67
N HIS A 55 7.22 12.59 -4.73
CA HIS A 55 6.35 11.67 -5.47
C HIS A 55 5.89 10.51 -4.60
N ILE A 56 6.80 9.81 -3.91
CA ILE A 56 6.41 8.68 -3.07
C ILE A 56 5.49 9.11 -1.91
N ILE A 57 5.79 10.23 -1.24
CA ILE A 57 4.98 10.72 -0.13
C ILE A 57 3.59 11.19 -0.59
N ARG A 58 3.50 11.82 -1.78
CA ARG A 58 2.22 12.22 -2.38
C ARG A 58 1.42 11.01 -2.85
N ASP A 59 2.05 10.11 -3.60
CA ASP A 59 1.35 9.06 -4.35
C ASP A 59 1.06 7.82 -3.50
N TYR A 60 1.98 7.42 -2.61
CA TYR A 60 1.83 6.28 -1.73
C TYR A 60 1.31 6.65 -0.34
N GLY A 61 1.61 7.86 0.12
CA GLY A 61 1.10 8.37 1.39
C GLY A 61 -0.26 9.08 1.29
N GLU A 62 -0.63 9.53 0.09
CA GLU A 62 -1.78 10.44 -0.09
C GLU A 62 -1.66 11.64 0.87
N GLU A 63 -0.43 12.18 1.05
CA GLU A 63 -0.11 13.21 2.02
C GLU A 63 -0.15 14.62 1.39
N LYS A 64 -0.97 15.49 1.96
CA LYS A 64 -1.16 16.85 1.43
C LYS A 64 0.08 17.73 1.56
N PHE A 65 0.89 17.47 2.58
CA PHE A 65 2.12 18.22 2.86
C PHE A 65 3.37 17.58 2.26
N ALA A 66 3.22 16.63 1.31
CA ALA A 66 4.30 15.86 0.72
C ALA A 66 5.48 16.70 0.26
N LYS A 67 5.22 17.81 -0.45
CA LYS A 67 6.27 18.73 -0.94
C LYS A 67 7.08 19.33 0.21
N ASN A 68 6.40 19.78 1.27
CA ASN A 68 7.06 20.39 2.42
C ASN A 68 7.84 19.37 3.23
N ILE A 69 7.29 18.15 3.39
CA ILE A 69 7.97 17.04 4.07
C ILE A 69 9.24 16.65 3.32
N ALA A 70 9.18 16.45 2.00
CA ALA A 70 10.34 16.14 1.17
C ALA A 70 11.45 17.20 1.32
N LYS A 71 11.10 18.49 1.23
CA LYS A 71 12.04 19.59 1.44
C LYS A 71 12.69 19.56 2.83
N HIS A 72 11.90 19.29 3.89
CA HIS A 72 12.44 19.22 5.26
C HIS A 72 13.39 18.04 5.44
N ILE A 73 13.07 16.88 4.86
CA ILE A 73 13.94 15.69 4.86
C ILE A 73 15.28 16.05 4.19
N VAL A 74 15.24 16.60 2.97
CA VAL A 74 16.46 16.95 2.23
C VAL A 74 17.30 17.99 2.96
N ASN A 75 16.67 18.97 3.60
CA ASN A 75 17.41 19.96 4.37
C ASN A 75 18.04 19.34 5.63
N LYS A 76 17.29 18.53 6.37
CA LYS A 76 17.80 17.90 7.61
C LYS A 76 18.98 16.97 7.36
N ARG A 77 18.91 16.12 6.31
CA ARG A 77 20.01 15.18 6.01
C ARG A 77 21.32 15.86 5.57
N LYS A 78 21.28 17.13 5.14
CA LYS A 78 22.50 17.93 4.87
C LYS A 78 23.30 18.25 6.13
N GLU A 79 22.62 18.29 7.28
CA GLU A 79 23.25 18.54 8.57
C GLU A 79 23.80 17.24 9.17
N SER A 80 22.97 16.18 9.13
CA SER A 80 23.31 14.84 9.59
C SER A 80 22.34 13.82 8.98
N PRO A 81 22.79 12.61 8.63
CA PRO A 81 21.91 11.54 8.17
C PRO A 81 20.75 11.27 9.14
N ILE A 82 19.60 10.91 8.61
CA ILE A 82 18.42 10.50 9.38
C ILE A 82 18.52 8.98 9.57
N GLU A 83 18.83 8.54 10.77
CA GLU A 83 19.13 7.13 11.08
C GLU A 83 17.97 6.40 11.73
N THR A 84 17.10 7.14 12.45
CA THR A 84 16.07 6.53 13.29
C THR A 84 14.66 7.03 12.94
N THR A 85 13.68 6.24 13.32
CA THR A 85 12.26 6.58 13.17
C THR A 85 11.90 7.85 13.93
N GLY A 86 12.48 8.07 15.11
CA GLY A 86 12.26 9.27 15.92
C GLY A 86 12.76 10.53 15.22
N GLN A 87 13.99 10.50 14.65
CA GLN A 87 14.52 11.61 13.88
C GLN A 87 13.63 11.96 12.69
N LEU A 88 13.17 10.96 11.93
CA LEU A 88 12.25 11.18 10.82
C LEU A 88 10.92 11.78 11.27
N ILE A 89 10.38 11.32 12.39
CA ILE A 89 9.12 11.85 12.96
C ILE A 89 9.26 13.34 13.28
N GLU A 90 10.36 13.77 13.90
CA GLU A 90 10.58 15.18 14.22
C GLU A 90 10.68 16.05 12.94
N VAL A 91 11.34 15.56 11.90
CA VAL A 91 11.38 16.22 10.60
C VAL A 91 9.97 16.39 10.00
N ILE A 92 9.17 15.32 10.03
CA ILE A 92 7.79 15.35 9.54
C ILE A 92 6.92 16.32 10.35
N LYS A 93 7.05 16.30 11.67
CA LYS A 93 6.33 17.23 12.55
C LYS A 93 6.69 18.70 12.25
N GLY A 94 7.96 18.98 11.99
CA GLY A 94 8.41 20.32 11.59
C GLY A 94 7.80 20.80 10.25
N ALA A 95 7.53 19.86 9.35
CA ALA A 95 6.99 20.16 8.02
C ALA A 95 5.46 20.35 7.99
N ILE A 96 4.72 19.90 9.00
CA ILE A 96 3.25 19.96 9.05
C ILE A 96 2.80 21.03 10.06
N PRO A 97 1.91 21.96 9.68
CA PRO A 97 1.41 22.98 10.59
C PRO A 97 0.79 22.42 11.88
N MET A 98 1.07 23.03 13.02
CA MET A 98 0.61 22.56 14.33
C MET A 98 -0.93 22.36 14.40
N LYS A 99 -1.70 23.29 13.80
CA LYS A 99 -3.18 23.21 13.76
C LYS A 99 -3.67 21.93 13.08
N VAL A 100 -2.95 21.43 12.07
CA VAL A 100 -3.31 20.21 11.34
C VAL A 100 -2.93 18.97 12.15
N ARG A 101 -1.78 19.01 12.83
CA ARG A 101 -1.31 17.91 13.70
C ARG A 101 -2.24 17.66 14.89
N ALA A 102 -2.88 18.71 15.41
CA ALA A 102 -3.76 18.63 16.58
C ALA A 102 -5.09 17.91 16.31
N VAL A 103 -5.57 17.90 15.06
CA VAL A 103 -6.92 17.39 14.70
C VAL A 103 -6.85 16.02 14.04
N GLY A 104 -5.70 15.59 13.55
CA GLY A 104 -5.52 14.34 12.80
C GLY A 104 -5.01 13.17 13.64
N GLY A 105 -4.83 12.02 12.99
CA GLY A 105 -4.03 10.90 13.54
C GLY A 105 -2.56 11.27 13.60
N HIS A 106 -1.70 10.28 13.94
CA HIS A 106 -0.26 10.52 14.04
C HIS A 106 0.31 11.11 12.73
N PRO A 107 1.01 12.27 12.77
CA PRO A 107 1.40 13.03 11.57
C PRO A 107 2.35 12.24 10.63
N ALA A 108 3.15 11.33 11.19
CA ALA A 108 4.07 10.52 10.40
C ALA A 108 3.39 9.32 9.70
N LYS A 109 2.15 8.95 10.05
CA LYS A 109 1.50 7.72 9.57
C LYS A 109 1.57 7.57 8.04
N LYS A 110 1.22 8.62 7.32
CA LYS A 110 1.15 8.61 5.86
C LYS A 110 2.53 8.57 5.20
N THR A 111 3.49 9.30 5.75
CA THR A 111 4.87 9.30 5.26
C THR A 111 5.54 7.96 5.53
N PHE A 112 5.33 7.34 6.69
CA PHE A 112 5.82 6.00 7.01
C PHE A 112 5.21 4.95 6.07
N GLN A 113 3.90 5.03 5.80
CA GLN A 113 3.25 4.18 4.80
C GLN A 113 3.90 4.33 3.43
N ALA A 114 4.17 5.56 2.98
CA ALA A 114 4.76 5.84 1.69
C ALA A 114 6.17 5.22 1.55
N ILE A 115 7.02 5.45 2.54
CA ILE A 115 8.39 4.91 2.56
C ILE A 115 8.37 3.39 2.62
N ARG A 116 7.47 2.78 3.41
CA ARG A 116 7.31 1.33 3.51
C ARG A 116 6.90 0.72 2.16
N ILE A 117 5.91 1.31 1.50
CA ILE A 117 5.43 0.86 0.19
C ILE A 117 6.56 0.90 -0.84
N GLU A 118 7.33 1.99 -0.86
CA GLU A 118 8.49 2.14 -1.76
C GLU A 118 9.57 1.11 -1.45
N CYS A 119 10.00 1.02 -0.19
CA CYS A 119 11.04 0.10 0.27
C CYS A 119 10.74 -1.35 -0.14
N ASN A 120 9.49 -1.78 -0.05
CA ASN A 120 9.09 -3.16 -0.28
C ASN A 120 8.41 -3.38 -1.64
N ARG A 121 8.28 -2.36 -2.48
CA ARG A 121 7.58 -2.43 -3.77
C ARG A 121 6.18 -3.05 -3.66
N GLU A 122 5.48 -2.77 -2.55
CA GLU A 122 4.24 -3.46 -2.18
C GLU A 122 3.17 -3.40 -3.28
N LEU A 123 2.99 -2.24 -3.91
CA LEU A 123 1.97 -2.03 -4.93
C LEU A 123 2.33 -2.71 -6.26
N ASP A 124 3.62 -2.76 -6.63
CA ASP A 124 4.08 -3.45 -7.83
C ASP A 124 3.88 -4.96 -7.69
N VAL A 125 4.35 -5.53 -6.57
CA VAL A 125 4.18 -6.97 -6.28
C VAL A 125 2.71 -7.37 -6.32
N LEU A 126 1.83 -6.58 -5.69
CA LEU A 126 0.39 -6.83 -5.72
C LEU A 126 -0.15 -6.79 -7.15
N LYS A 127 0.19 -5.75 -7.91
CA LYS A 127 -0.29 -5.55 -9.29
C LYS A 127 0.14 -6.69 -10.21
N ASP A 128 1.40 -7.10 -10.12
CA ASP A 128 1.99 -8.10 -11.00
C ASP A 128 1.50 -9.53 -10.67
N SER A 129 1.11 -9.78 -9.42
CA SER A 129 0.70 -11.11 -8.97
C SER A 129 -0.76 -11.45 -9.24
N ILE A 130 -1.68 -10.47 -9.32
CA ILE A 130 -3.13 -10.75 -9.39
C ILE A 130 -3.52 -11.54 -10.64
N ASP A 131 -3.01 -11.15 -11.82
CA ASP A 131 -3.34 -11.82 -13.08
C ASP A 131 -2.88 -13.28 -13.05
N ALA A 132 -1.66 -13.55 -12.55
CA ALA A 132 -1.12 -14.90 -12.39
C ALA A 132 -1.92 -15.72 -11.36
N MET A 133 -2.34 -15.12 -10.23
CA MET A 133 -3.18 -15.78 -9.24
C MET A 133 -4.54 -16.20 -9.82
N ILE A 134 -5.16 -15.35 -10.66
CA ILE A 134 -6.41 -15.69 -11.35
C ILE A 134 -6.19 -16.86 -12.32
N ASP A 135 -5.09 -16.87 -13.07
CA ASP A 135 -4.78 -17.92 -14.05
C ASP A 135 -4.50 -19.29 -13.39
N LEU A 136 -4.06 -19.29 -12.14
CA LEU A 136 -3.81 -20.51 -11.35
C LEU A 136 -5.07 -21.07 -10.67
N LEU A 137 -6.21 -20.38 -10.72
CA LEU A 137 -7.45 -20.92 -10.17
C LEU A 137 -8.02 -22.03 -11.05
N ASN A 138 -8.65 -23.02 -10.46
CA ASN A 138 -9.52 -23.94 -11.19
C ASN A 138 -10.81 -23.20 -11.65
N PRO A 139 -11.51 -23.70 -12.69
CA PRO A 139 -12.85 -23.21 -13.01
C PRO A 139 -13.76 -23.15 -11.78
N GLY A 140 -14.49 -22.07 -11.59
CA GLY A 140 -15.30 -21.81 -10.38
C GLY A 140 -14.48 -21.49 -9.11
N GLY A 141 -13.14 -21.52 -9.18
CA GLY A 141 -12.26 -21.15 -8.06
C GLY A 141 -12.34 -19.68 -7.73
N ARG A 142 -12.09 -19.30 -6.46
CA ARG A 142 -12.21 -17.94 -5.97
C ARG A 142 -10.90 -17.38 -5.46
N LEU A 143 -10.57 -16.16 -5.91
CA LEU A 143 -9.50 -15.35 -5.37
C LEU A 143 -10.08 -14.33 -4.40
N CYS A 144 -9.71 -14.43 -3.13
CA CYS A 144 -10.10 -13.52 -2.07
C CYS A 144 -8.89 -12.68 -1.68
N ILE A 145 -8.99 -11.35 -1.79
CA ILE A 145 -7.91 -10.42 -1.43
C ILE A 145 -8.43 -9.45 -0.37
N ILE A 146 -7.70 -9.37 0.76
CA ILE A 146 -7.93 -8.37 1.81
C ILE A 146 -6.90 -7.25 1.61
N THR A 147 -7.36 -6.02 1.63
CA THR A 147 -6.53 -4.81 1.52
C THR A 147 -6.75 -3.91 2.72
N PHE A 148 -5.73 -3.14 3.14
CA PHE A 148 -5.77 -2.30 4.34
C PHE A 148 -5.70 -0.80 4.04
N HIS A 149 -5.40 -0.42 2.80
CA HIS A 149 -5.42 1.00 2.39
C HIS A 149 -6.01 1.19 0.98
N SER A 150 -6.29 2.45 0.65
CA SER A 150 -6.98 2.86 -0.58
C SER A 150 -6.26 2.47 -1.86
N LEU A 151 -4.93 2.49 -1.87
CA LEU A 151 -4.13 2.19 -3.06
C LEU A 151 -4.19 0.70 -3.42
N GLU A 152 -4.03 -0.19 -2.44
CA GLU A 152 -4.21 -1.64 -2.63
C GLU A 152 -5.61 -1.95 -3.17
N ASP A 153 -6.65 -1.43 -2.52
CA ASP A 153 -8.04 -1.65 -2.92
C ASP A 153 -8.31 -1.19 -4.36
N ARG A 154 -7.69 -0.07 -4.76
CA ARG A 154 -7.77 0.47 -6.12
C ARG A 154 -7.12 -0.45 -7.14
N ILE A 155 -5.96 -1.03 -6.82
CA ILE A 155 -5.24 -1.99 -7.68
C ILE A 155 -6.09 -3.25 -7.85
N VAL A 156 -6.53 -3.87 -6.76
CA VAL A 156 -7.35 -5.10 -6.80
C VAL A 156 -8.63 -4.87 -7.59
N LYS A 157 -9.35 -3.76 -7.31
CA LYS A 157 -10.57 -3.40 -8.03
C LYS A 157 -10.34 -3.29 -9.55
N ARG A 158 -9.25 -2.62 -9.95
CA ARG A 158 -8.91 -2.43 -11.36
C ARG A 158 -8.51 -3.74 -12.03
N ALA A 159 -7.72 -4.56 -11.36
CA ALA A 159 -7.29 -5.85 -11.87
C ALA A 159 -8.48 -6.81 -12.04
N PHE A 160 -9.36 -6.90 -11.06
CA PHE A 160 -10.57 -7.71 -11.16
C PHE A 160 -11.49 -7.23 -12.29
N LYS A 161 -11.70 -5.89 -12.41
CA LYS A 161 -12.49 -5.31 -13.51
C LYS A 161 -11.89 -5.61 -14.88
N LYS A 162 -10.57 -5.52 -15.03
CA LYS A 162 -9.84 -5.86 -16.26
C LYS A 162 -10.02 -7.33 -16.63
N ASN A 163 -9.94 -8.24 -15.65
CA ASN A 163 -10.12 -9.68 -15.90
C ASN A 163 -11.59 -10.07 -16.15
N GLU A 164 -12.57 -9.33 -15.60
CA GLU A 164 -13.99 -9.51 -15.87
C GLU A 164 -14.36 -8.96 -17.26
N ASN A 165 -13.85 -7.78 -17.60
CA ASN A 165 -14.12 -7.10 -18.89
C ASN A 165 -12.81 -6.71 -19.56
N PRO A 166 -12.10 -7.66 -20.20
CA PRO A 166 -10.78 -7.43 -20.76
C PRO A 166 -10.80 -6.70 -22.12
N CYS A 167 -11.97 -6.31 -22.61
CA CYS A 167 -12.11 -5.64 -23.89
C CYS A 167 -11.33 -4.32 -23.94
N THR A 168 -10.50 -4.16 -24.99
CA THR A 168 -9.68 -2.98 -25.26
C THR A 168 -10.19 -2.16 -26.46
N CYS A 169 -11.31 -2.55 -27.07
CA CYS A 169 -11.91 -1.82 -28.18
C CYS A 169 -12.42 -0.45 -27.71
N PRO A 170 -12.44 0.55 -28.61
CA PRO A 170 -13.09 1.83 -28.33
C PRO A 170 -14.56 1.64 -27.93
N PRO A 171 -15.09 2.42 -26.99
CA PRO A 171 -16.48 2.25 -26.50
C PRO A 171 -17.57 2.32 -27.58
N ASN A 172 -17.29 3.03 -28.68
CA ASN A 172 -18.23 3.24 -29.78
C ASN A 172 -18.08 2.19 -30.91
N PHE A 173 -17.27 1.17 -30.71
CA PHE A 173 -17.05 0.13 -31.72
C PHE A 173 -18.25 -0.82 -31.73
N PRO A 174 -18.92 -1.04 -32.91
CA PRO A 174 -20.18 -1.80 -32.97
C PRO A 174 -19.99 -3.29 -32.60
N VAL A 175 -18.80 -3.85 -32.83
CA VAL A 175 -18.48 -5.26 -32.52
C VAL A 175 -17.08 -5.34 -31.92
N CYS A 176 -16.94 -6.15 -30.89
CA CYS A 176 -15.63 -6.39 -30.27
C CYS A 176 -14.72 -7.20 -31.23
N VAL A 177 -13.54 -6.65 -31.53
CA VAL A 177 -12.53 -7.26 -32.43
C VAL A 177 -11.21 -7.57 -31.72
N CYS A 178 -11.08 -7.28 -30.42
CA CYS A 178 -9.81 -7.49 -29.70
C CYS A 178 -9.54 -8.97 -29.33
N GLY A 179 -10.55 -9.85 -29.43
CA GLY A 179 -10.41 -11.27 -29.09
C GLY A 179 -10.18 -11.56 -27.62
N ASN A 180 -10.17 -10.55 -26.73
CA ASN A 180 -9.97 -10.76 -25.31
C ASN A 180 -11.21 -11.42 -24.66
N VAL A 181 -10.99 -12.49 -23.91
CA VAL A 181 -12.04 -13.27 -23.25
C VAL A 181 -12.02 -13.00 -21.74
N SER A 182 -13.21 -12.87 -21.14
CA SER A 182 -13.36 -12.72 -19.70
C SER A 182 -12.79 -13.95 -18.99
N LYS A 183 -11.98 -13.70 -17.93
CA LYS A 183 -11.46 -14.76 -17.09
C LYS A 183 -12.40 -15.14 -15.93
N GLY A 184 -13.50 -14.40 -15.75
CA GLY A 184 -14.43 -14.63 -14.65
C GLY A 184 -15.21 -13.40 -14.26
N LYS A 185 -15.71 -13.36 -13.05
CA LYS A 185 -16.57 -12.28 -12.54
C LYS A 185 -16.18 -11.82 -11.13
N GLN A 186 -16.39 -10.52 -10.87
CA GLN A 186 -16.29 -9.97 -9.51
C GLN A 186 -17.54 -10.33 -8.71
N LEU A 187 -17.40 -11.10 -7.64
CA LEU A 187 -18.50 -11.40 -6.72
C LEU A 187 -18.81 -10.20 -5.81
N THR A 188 -17.81 -9.37 -5.54
CA THR A 188 -17.94 -8.19 -4.68
C THR A 188 -17.74 -6.90 -5.48
N ARG A 189 -18.80 -6.33 -6.03
CA ARG A 189 -18.74 -4.98 -6.67
C ARG A 189 -18.37 -3.88 -5.66
N LYS A 190 -18.96 -3.93 -4.46
CA LYS A 190 -18.53 -3.18 -3.28
C LYS A 190 -17.67 -4.09 -2.41
N PRO A 191 -16.59 -3.61 -1.77
CA PRO A 191 -15.80 -4.43 -0.86
C PRO A 191 -16.64 -4.82 0.35
N ILE A 192 -16.40 -6.01 0.90
CA ILE A 192 -16.89 -6.39 2.20
C ILE A 192 -15.98 -5.73 3.24
N ILE A 193 -16.57 -5.07 4.21
CA ILE A 193 -15.87 -4.41 5.33
C ILE A 193 -16.12 -5.19 6.62
N PRO A 194 -15.24 -5.09 7.63
CA PRO A 194 -15.43 -5.76 8.92
C PRO A 194 -16.70 -5.29 9.62
N GLY A 195 -17.41 -6.20 10.26
CA GLY A 195 -18.55 -5.91 11.11
C GLY A 195 -18.14 -5.34 12.47
N GLU A 196 -19.11 -4.84 13.24
CA GLU A 196 -18.88 -4.28 14.57
C GLU A 196 -18.27 -5.31 15.52
N GLU A 197 -18.78 -6.55 15.52
CA GLU A 197 -18.28 -7.65 16.33
C GLU A 197 -16.80 -7.92 16.07
N GLU A 198 -16.36 -7.95 14.79
CA GLU A 198 -14.93 -8.10 14.48
C GLU A 198 -14.09 -6.93 15.00
N LEU A 199 -14.61 -5.70 14.92
CA LEU A 199 -13.89 -4.50 15.35
C LEU A 199 -13.74 -4.39 16.88
N GLU A 200 -14.57 -5.07 17.66
CA GLU A 200 -14.47 -5.10 19.12
C GLU A 200 -13.19 -5.79 19.57
N TYR A 201 -12.86 -6.95 18.98
CA TYR A 201 -11.66 -7.71 19.36
C TYR A 201 -10.46 -7.48 18.41
N ASN A 202 -10.70 -7.07 17.16
CA ASN A 202 -9.65 -6.84 16.16
C ASN A 202 -9.68 -5.42 15.59
N LYS A 203 -9.23 -4.45 16.38
CA LYS A 203 -9.18 -3.03 15.96
C LYS A 203 -8.32 -2.78 14.71
N ARG A 204 -7.38 -3.69 14.37
CA ARG A 204 -6.55 -3.59 13.16
C ARG A 204 -7.35 -3.81 11.88
N ALA A 205 -8.47 -4.54 11.95
CA ALA A 205 -9.35 -4.76 10.81
C ALA A 205 -10.09 -3.50 10.33
N LYS A 206 -10.10 -2.39 11.09
CA LYS A 206 -10.89 -1.19 10.80
C LYS A 206 -10.76 -0.65 9.36
N SER A 207 -9.60 -0.81 8.75
CA SER A 207 -9.34 -0.34 7.39
C SER A 207 -9.42 -1.44 6.34
N SER A 208 -9.70 -2.69 6.75
CA SER A 208 -9.68 -3.83 5.85
C SER A 208 -10.87 -3.81 4.87
N LYS A 209 -10.60 -4.30 3.66
CA LYS A 209 -11.59 -4.46 2.60
C LYS A 209 -11.35 -5.79 1.90
N LEU A 210 -12.35 -6.65 1.89
CA LEU A 210 -12.29 -7.92 1.17
C LEU A 210 -12.92 -7.77 -0.21
N ARG A 211 -12.20 -8.20 -1.25
CA ARG A 211 -12.71 -8.38 -2.60
C ARG A 211 -12.57 -9.82 -3.06
N VAL A 212 -13.56 -10.29 -3.83
CA VAL A 212 -13.63 -11.66 -4.31
C VAL A 212 -13.86 -11.66 -5.83
N PHE A 213 -13.04 -12.44 -6.52
CA PHE A 213 -13.16 -12.76 -7.94
C PHE A 213 -13.34 -14.26 -8.10
N GLU A 214 -14.26 -14.69 -8.96
CA GLU A 214 -14.51 -16.09 -9.30
C GLU A 214 -14.11 -16.33 -10.74
N ARG A 215 -13.26 -17.35 -10.97
CA ARG A 215 -12.87 -17.74 -12.31
C ARG A 215 -14.06 -18.35 -13.07
N ALA A 216 -14.17 -18.03 -14.37
CA ALA A 216 -15.14 -18.68 -15.24
C ALA A 216 -14.91 -20.20 -15.35
N GLU A 217 -16.00 -20.92 -15.67
CA GLU A 217 -15.98 -22.35 -15.96
C GLU A 217 -15.25 -22.66 -17.29
#